data_51fab7b157b821decde85490d8342ba1
#
_entry.id   51fab7b157b821decde85490d8342ba1
#
_cell.length_a   1.000
_cell.length_b   1.000
_cell.length_c   1.000
_cell.angle_alpha   90.00
_cell.angle_beta   90.00
_cell.angle_gamma   90.00
#
_symmetry.space_group_name_H-M   'P 1'
#
loop_
_entity.id
_entity.type
_entity.pdbx_description
1 polymer ?
#
loop_
_entity_poly.entity_id
_entity_poly.type
_entity_poly.pdbx_seq_one_letter_code
_entity_poly.pdbx_strand_id
1 'polypeptide(L)'
;MDLFNYSRRETSEVNIGDTPMGGSNPIRIQSMTNTATQDTEASVAQAKRIVDAGGEYVRLTAQGIKEAENLMNINIGLRRDGYMVPLVADIHFNPKVADVAAQYVEKVRINPGNYVDAARTFKHLEYTDEEYARELQKIRDRFVPFLNICKENHTAIRIGVNHGSLSDRIMSRYGDTPEGMVESCMEFLRICVQENFTDVVISIKASNTVVMVKTVRLLAAVMEQEGMRFPLHLGVTEAGDGEDGRIKSALGIGALLADGLGDTIRISLSEAPEAEIPVARKLVDYIVQRHDHPYIPGADVPEFNYLSPTRRKTTAVRNIGGDNLPVVIAARLDGDMDFNPQFMPDYIYTGRSIPRQLPEGMQCIIDADVWMEQNTNGTGQDNAWPAFKGDQLPFLSSCSASLKFLFITYMGLNDEAIACLKYHPEVVLVSQSNHPNRLGEQRALVHQMMKEGLKNPVVFFEHYAESELENLQIKAAADMGALIFDGLCDGILLFNQGEAISGKMVDATAFGILQAGRVRTSKTEYISCPGCGRTLYDLESTIARIKAATGHLKGLKIGIMGCIVNGPGEMADADYGYVGAGRGKISLYKKKECIEKNIPEAEAVEKLIELIKSNGDYTEK
;
A
#
# COMPACT_ATOMS: atom_id res chain seq x y z
N MET A 1 16.57 13.82 1.04
CA MET A 1 15.08 13.83 0.99
C MET A 1 14.57 14.67 2.15
N ASP A 2 13.60 15.54 1.93
CA ASP A 2 12.92 16.30 2.98
C ASP A 2 11.70 15.50 3.45
N LEU A 3 11.62 15.17 4.74
CA LEU A 3 10.52 14.37 5.30
C LEU A 3 9.26 15.21 5.58
N PHE A 4 9.41 16.52 5.63
CA PHE A 4 8.37 17.44 6.06
C PHE A 4 7.78 18.22 4.91
N ASN A 5 8.58 18.51 3.88
CA ASN A 5 8.16 19.31 2.75
C ASN A 5 8.05 18.47 1.48
N TYR A 6 6.88 18.52 0.86
CA TYR A 6 6.61 17.73 -0.33
C TYR A 6 7.35 18.26 -1.55
N SER A 7 8.17 17.42 -2.13
CA SER A 7 8.79 17.66 -3.44
C SER A 7 8.98 16.33 -4.17
N ARG A 8 8.70 16.32 -5.48
CA ARG A 8 8.95 15.12 -6.28
C ARG A 8 10.44 14.90 -6.47
N ARG A 9 10.87 13.63 -6.30
CA ARG A 9 12.23 13.22 -6.65
C ARG A 9 12.52 13.51 -8.12
N GLU A 10 13.65 14.14 -8.42
CA GLU A 10 14.11 14.31 -9.80
C GLU A 10 14.42 12.97 -10.43
N THR A 11 13.83 12.68 -11.58
CA THR A 11 14.06 11.48 -12.37
C THR A 11 14.42 11.83 -13.80
N SER A 12 15.07 10.90 -14.50
CA SER A 12 15.27 11.03 -15.95
C SER A 12 13.93 10.91 -16.68
N GLU A 13 13.80 11.62 -17.79
CA GLU A 13 12.67 11.41 -18.71
C GLU A 13 12.89 10.11 -19.49
N VAL A 14 11.82 9.34 -19.66
CA VAL A 14 11.78 8.11 -20.44
C VAL A 14 10.73 8.26 -21.52
N ASN A 15 11.13 8.01 -22.77
CA ASN A 15 10.24 8.08 -23.90
C ASN A 15 9.45 6.77 -24.04
N ILE A 16 8.11 6.87 -24.06
CA ILE A 16 7.20 5.73 -24.21
C ILE A 16 6.13 6.13 -25.23
N GLY A 17 6.41 5.92 -26.51
CA GLY A 17 5.59 6.50 -27.57
C GLY A 17 5.44 8.01 -27.40
N ASP A 18 4.23 8.52 -27.57
CA ASP A 18 3.92 9.94 -27.43
C ASP A 18 3.57 10.36 -25.97
N THR A 19 3.77 9.47 -25.00
CA THR A 19 3.43 9.71 -23.59
C THR A 19 4.66 9.53 -22.72
N PRO A 20 5.56 10.52 -22.65
CA PRO A 20 6.79 10.42 -21.84
C PRO A 20 6.48 10.39 -20.33
N MET A 21 7.42 9.83 -19.55
CA MET A 21 7.34 9.63 -18.12
C MET A 21 8.62 10.10 -17.43
N GLY A 22 8.52 10.49 -16.17
CA GLY A 22 9.66 11.01 -15.41
C GLY A 22 9.96 12.48 -15.73
N GLY A 23 11.06 13.01 -15.24
CA GLY A 23 11.40 14.42 -15.36
C GLY A 23 10.29 15.32 -14.80
N SER A 24 9.89 16.32 -15.58
CA SER A 24 8.80 17.23 -15.25
C SER A 24 7.41 16.72 -15.65
N ASN A 25 7.31 15.52 -16.24
CA ASN A 25 6.03 14.97 -16.66
C ASN A 25 5.11 14.67 -15.46
N PRO A 26 3.77 14.72 -15.65
CA PRO A 26 2.84 14.34 -14.59
C PRO A 26 2.99 12.86 -14.23
N ILE A 27 2.53 12.51 -13.01
CA ILE A 27 2.46 11.11 -12.59
C ILE A 27 1.43 10.39 -13.46
N ARG A 28 1.87 9.36 -14.19
CA ARG A 28 1.06 8.64 -15.17
C ARG A 28 0.23 7.53 -14.51
N ILE A 29 -0.92 7.25 -15.09
CA ILE A 29 -1.82 6.19 -14.63
C ILE A 29 -1.84 5.05 -15.64
N GLN A 30 -1.54 3.84 -15.15
CA GLN A 30 -1.54 2.61 -15.92
C GLN A 30 -2.58 1.63 -15.38
N SER A 31 -3.27 0.91 -16.28
CA SER A 31 -4.00 -0.30 -15.95
C SER A 31 -3.60 -1.47 -16.85
N MET A 32 -4.24 -2.62 -16.67
CA MET A 32 -3.88 -3.86 -17.36
C MET A 32 -5.12 -4.61 -17.77
N THR A 33 -5.15 -5.10 -19.02
CA THR A 33 -6.25 -5.96 -19.47
C THR A 33 -6.28 -7.31 -18.75
N ASN A 34 -7.47 -7.86 -18.59
CA ASN A 34 -7.67 -9.23 -18.11
C ASN A 34 -8.21 -10.17 -19.21
N THR A 35 -8.33 -9.67 -20.44
CA THR A 35 -8.67 -10.47 -21.62
C THR A 35 -7.52 -11.38 -22.04
N ALA A 36 -7.83 -12.45 -22.77
CA ALA A 36 -6.81 -13.25 -23.43
C ALA A 36 -6.17 -12.43 -24.56
N THR A 37 -4.84 -12.25 -24.52
CA THR A 37 -4.13 -11.40 -25.49
C THR A 37 -4.21 -11.93 -26.93
N GLN A 38 -4.54 -13.21 -27.13
CA GLN A 38 -4.81 -13.76 -28.46
C GLN A 38 -6.19 -13.36 -29.02
N ASP A 39 -7.10 -12.90 -28.17
CA ASP A 39 -8.38 -12.33 -28.59
C ASP A 39 -8.20 -10.82 -28.85
N THR A 40 -7.93 -10.49 -30.12
CA THR A 40 -7.66 -9.12 -30.54
C THR A 40 -8.85 -8.20 -30.28
N GLU A 41 -10.08 -8.63 -30.60
CA GLU A 41 -11.28 -7.80 -30.47
C GLU A 41 -11.59 -7.48 -29.02
N ALA A 42 -11.60 -8.49 -28.16
CA ALA A 42 -11.82 -8.31 -26.71
C ALA A 42 -10.72 -7.43 -26.07
N SER A 43 -9.46 -7.62 -26.46
CA SER A 43 -8.34 -6.84 -25.93
C SER A 43 -8.38 -5.38 -26.37
N VAL A 44 -8.70 -5.11 -27.64
CA VAL A 44 -8.90 -3.75 -28.15
C VAL A 44 -10.07 -3.07 -27.44
N ALA A 45 -11.21 -3.77 -27.30
CA ALA A 45 -12.39 -3.22 -26.63
C ALA A 45 -12.11 -2.87 -25.17
N GLN A 46 -11.39 -3.74 -24.44
CA GLN A 46 -11.04 -3.47 -23.04
C GLN A 46 -9.99 -2.35 -22.91
N ALA A 47 -8.99 -2.31 -23.78
CA ALA A 47 -8.00 -1.24 -23.80
C ALA A 47 -8.66 0.13 -24.02
N LYS A 48 -9.67 0.22 -24.90
CA LYS A 48 -10.45 1.45 -25.10
C LYS A 48 -11.17 1.88 -23.81
N ARG A 49 -11.86 0.96 -23.11
CA ARG A 49 -12.51 1.30 -21.84
C ARG A 49 -11.53 1.82 -20.80
N ILE A 50 -10.32 1.25 -20.71
CA ILE A 50 -9.26 1.74 -19.83
C ILE A 50 -8.86 3.17 -20.22
N VAL A 51 -8.67 3.45 -21.50
CA VAL A 51 -8.30 4.79 -21.99
C VAL A 51 -9.43 5.79 -21.79
N ASP A 52 -10.67 5.41 -22.08
CA ASP A 52 -11.87 6.26 -21.90
C ASP A 52 -12.08 6.61 -20.43
N ALA A 53 -11.66 5.74 -19.49
CA ALA A 53 -11.64 6.03 -18.06
C ALA A 53 -10.47 6.95 -17.63
N GLY A 54 -9.52 7.27 -18.53
CA GLY A 54 -8.37 8.14 -18.28
C GLY A 54 -7.04 7.42 -18.09
N GLY A 55 -6.94 6.14 -18.47
CA GLY A 55 -5.68 5.39 -18.46
C GLY A 55 -4.71 5.89 -19.52
N GLU A 56 -3.44 6.09 -19.15
CA GLU A 56 -2.39 6.66 -20.00
C GLU A 56 -1.45 5.60 -20.56
N TYR A 57 -1.44 4.40 -19.96
CA TYR A 57 -0.76 3.21 -20.47
C TYR A 57 -1.66 1.99 -20.29
N VAL A 58 -1.67 1.09 -21.27
CA VAL A 58 -2.40 -0.18 -21.18
C VAL A 58 -1.42 -1.34 -21.25
N ARG A 59 -1.42 -2.18 -20.19
CA ARG A 59 -0.55 -3.36 -20.12
C ARG A 59 -1.33 -4.62 -20.48
N LEU A 60 -0.70 -5.47 -21.32
CA LEU A 60 -1.22 -6.77 -21.73
C LEU A 60 -0.21 -7.87 -21.37
N THR A 61 -0.70 -9.06 -21.01
CA THR A 61 0.18 -10.22 -20.80
C THR A 61 0.61 -10.81 -22.14
N ALA A 62 1.88 -11.23 -22.25
CA ALA A 62 2.33 -12.07 -23.36
C ALA A 62 3.08 -13.27 -22.78
N GLN A 63 2.41 -14.43 -22.77
CA GLN A 63 2.94 -15.66 -22.18
C GLN A 63 3.80 -16.44 -23.20
N GLY A 64 3.54 -16.27 -24.47
CA GLY A 64 4.23 -16.94 -25.55
C GLY A 64 4.38 -16.06 -26.79
N ILE A 65 5.08 -16.62 -27.80
CA ILE A 65 5.38 -15.89 -29.05
C ILE A 65 4.09 -15.45 -29.75
N LYS A 66 3.05 -16.28 -29.78
CA LYS A 66 1.78 -15.95 -30.45
C LYS A 66 1.07 -14.74 -29.81
N GLU A 67 1.08 -14.62 -28.49
CA GLU A 67 0.56 -13.44 -27.81
C GLU A 67 1.41 -12.21 -28.12
N ALA A 68 2.74 -12.35 -28.12
CA ALA A 68 3.65 -11.25 -28.45
C ALA A 68 3.45 -10.75 -29.89
N GLU A 69 3.31 -11.67 -30.87
CA GLU A 69 2.99 -11.32 -32.25
C GLU A 69 1.61 -10.66 -32.39
N ASN A 70 0.62 -11.12 -31.61
CA ASN A 70 -0.74 -10.56 -31.67
C ASN A 70 -0.83 -9.14 -31.07
N LEU A 71 0.15 -8.70 -30.29
CA LEU A 71 0.24 -7.30 -29.85
C LEU A 71 0.27 -6.33 -31.03
N MET A 72 0.85 -6.73 -32.16
CA MET A 72 0.81 -5.95 -33.40
C MET A 72 -0.64 -5.71 -33.87
N ASN A 73 -1.48 -6.75 -33.89
CA ASN A 73 -2.86 -6.64 -34.33
C ASN A 73 -3.69 -5.78 -33.36
N ILE A 74 -3.44 -5.90 -32.05
CA ILE A 74 -4.09 -5.07 -31.02
C ILE A 74 -3.68 -3.61 -31.21
N ASN A 75 -2.40 -3.34 -31.41
CA ASN A 75 -1.89 -1.99 -31.66
C ASN A 75 -2.52 -1.38 -32.92
N ILE A 76 -2.52 -2.10 -34.03
CA ILE A 76 -3.16 -1.66 -35.29
C ILE A 76 -4.67 -1.38 -35.07
N GLY A 77 -5.37 -2.25 -34.35
CA GLY A 77 -6.79 -2.06 -34.03
C GLY A 77 -7.06 -0.77 -33.25
N LEU A 78 -6.26 -0.49 -32.24
CA LEU A 78 -6.35 0.76 -31.47
C LEU A 78 -6.05 1.98 -32.31
N ARG A 79 -4.95 1.97 -33.10
CA ARG A 79 -4.56 3.10 -33.97
C ARG A 79 -5.60 3.38 -35.04
N ARG A 80 -6.15 2.34 -35.68
CA ARG A 80 -7.25 2.48 -36.65
C ARG A 80 -8.46 3.19 -36.06
N ASP A 81 -8.75 2.95 -34.78
CA ASP A 81 -9.90 3.52 -34.10
C ASP A 81 -9.56 4.85 -33.38
N GLY A 82 -8.36 5.42 -33.62
CA GLY A 82 -7.92 6.72 -33.12
C GLY A 82 -7.31 6.73 -31.72
N TYR A 83 -7.07 5.57 -31.11
CA TYR A 83 -6.46 5.46 -29.78
C TYR A 83 -4.94 5.36 -29.90
N MET A 84 -4.22 6.38 -29.41
CA MET A 84 -2.74 6.47 -29.48
C MET A 84 -2.05 6.04 -28.18
N VAL A 85 -2.77 5.38 -27.27
CA VAL A 85 -2.22 4.94 -25.99
C VAL A 85 -1.03 3.99 -26.18
N PRO A 86 0.11 4.19 -25.48
CA PRO A 86 1.20 3.24 -25.49
C PRO A 86 0.82 1.90 -24.84
N LEU A 87 1.19 0.81 -25.51
CA LEU A 87 1.02 -0.53 -25.00
C LEU A 87 2.25 -1.00 -24.22
N VAL A 88 2.01 -1.80 -23.19
CA VAL A 88 3.06 -2.40 -22.35
C VAL A 88 2.91 -3.92 -22.38
N ALA A 89 3.89 -4.64 -22.89
CA ALA A 89 3.91 -6.10 -22.84
C ALA A 89 4.46 -6.59 -21.49
N ASP A 90 3.74 -7.49 -20.85
CA ASP A 90 4.13 -8.11 -19.58
C ASP A 90 4.66 -9.52 -19.79
N ILE A 91 5.97 -9.67 -19.72
CA ILE A 91 6.70 -10.89 -20.06
C ILE A 91 7.18 -11.61 -18.81
N HIS A 92 6.99 -12.92 -18.78
CA HIS A 92 7.50 -13.82 -17.74
C HIS A 92 8.13 -15.08 -18.37
N PHE A 93 9.16 -15.63 -17.72
CA PHE A 93 9.82 -16.93 -17.99
C PHE A 93 10.52 -17.09 -19.33
N ASN A 94 10.09 -16.45 -20.40
CA ASN A 94 10.67 -16.68 -21.73
C ASN A 94 11.23 -15.37 -22.32
N PRO A 95 12.54 -15.15 -22.27
CA PRO A 95 13.16 -13.95 -22.82
C PRO A 95 12.92 -13.72 -24.32
N LYS A 96 12.74 -14.79 -25.11
CA LYS A 96 12.45 -14.66 -26.56
C LYS A 96 11.11 -13.98 -26.84
N VAL A 97 10.16 -14.10 -25.91
CA VAL A 97 8.87 -13.41 -26.01
C VAL A 97 9.06 -11.90 -25.87
N ALA A 98 10.00 -11.47 -25.01
CA ALA A 98 10.36 -10.06 -24.87
C ALA A 98 10.98 -9.50 -26.17
N ASP A 99 11.86 -10.26 -26.82
CA ASP A 99 12.49 -9.86 -28.10
C ASP A 99 11.43 -9.61 -29.19
N VAL A 100 10.40 -10.45 -29.26
CA VAL A 100 9.30 -10.30 -30.22
C VAL A 100 8.40 -9.13 -29.84
N ALA A 101 8.00 -9.05 -28.57
CA ALA A 101 7.10 -8.00 -28.10
C ALA A 101 7.68 -6.59 -28.28
N ALA A 102 9.00 -6.43 -28.10
CA ALA A 102 9.69 -5.14 -28.26
C ALA A 102 9.55 -4.52 -29.66
N GLN A 103 9.19 -5.31 -30.67
CA GLN A 103 8.97 -4.85 -32.06
C GLN A 103 7.56 -4.26 -32.25
N TYR A 104 6.63 -4.47 -31.32
CA TYR A 104 5.21 -4.17 -31.53
C TYR A 104 4.57 -3.30 -30.46
N VAL A 105 5.28 -3.00 -29.36
CA VAL A 105 4.79 -2.18 -28.27
C VAL A 105 5.80 -1.10 -27.86
N GLU A 106 5.33 -0.07 -27.21
CA GLU A 106 6.16 1.07 -26.78
C GLU A 106 6.95 0.79 -25.49
N LYS A 107 6.55 -0.24 -24.72
CA LYS A 107 7.27 -0.65 -23.50
C LYS A 107 7.15 -2.14 -23.27
N VAL A 108 8.24 -2.78 -22.85
CA VAL A 108 8.26 -4.18 -22.41
C VAL A 108 8.62 -4.26 -20.94
N ARG A 109 7.81 -4.97 -20.15
CA ARG A 109 8.16 -5.31 -18.78
C ARG A 109 8.77 -6.69 -18.73
N ILE A 110 9.95 -6.78 -18.14
CA ILE A 110 10.61 -8.04 -17.77
C ILE A 110 10.63 -8.19 -16.24
N ASN A 111 10.71 -9.43 -15.77
CA ASN A 111 10.84 -9.75 -14.36
C ASN A 111 12.22 -10.37 -14.09
N PRO A 112 13.14 -9.66 -13.40
CA PRO A 112 14.47 -10.17 -13.07
C PRO A 112 14.47 -11.56 -12.45
N GLY A 113 13.49 -11.87 -11.60
CA GLY A 113 13.41 -13.14 -10.89
C GLY A 113 13.12 -14.37 -11.76
N ASN A 114 12.72 -14.17 -13.03
CA ASN A 114 12.43 -15.28 -13.95
C ASN A 114 12.75 -14.95 -15.42
N TYR A 115 13.59 -13.96 -15.66
CA TYR A 115 13.99 -13.59 -17.04
C TYR A 115 15.12 -14.49 -17.56
N VAL A 116 16.16 -14.71 -16.76
CA VAL A 116 17.29 -15.62 -17.04
C VAL A 116 17.36 -16.74 -16.03
N ASP A 117 17.18 -16.39 -14.76
CA ASP A 117 17.11 -17.36 -13.68
C ASP A 117 15.89 -18.28 -13.86
N ALA A 118 16.02 -19.52 -13.41
CA ALA A 118 14.90 -20.46 -13.38
C ALA A 118 13.77 -19.95 -12.48
N ALA A 119 12.53 -20.37 -12.76
CA ALA A 119 11.40 -20.10 -11.88
C ALA A 119 11.71 -20.53 -10.44
N ARG A 120 11.26 -19.72 -9.46
CA ARG A 120 11.45 -19.97 -8.03
C ARG A 120 10.99 -21.37 -7.64
N THR A 121 11.88 -22.15 -7.05
CA THR A 121 11.62 -23.52 -6.56
C THR A 121 11.74 -23.64 -5.03
N PHE A 122 12.04 -22.54 -4.35
CA PHE A 122 12.28 -22.45 -2.89
C PHE A 122 13.48 -23.30 -2.44
N LYS A 123 14.46 -23.51 -3.32
CA LYS A 123 15.70 -24.20 -2.98
C LYS A 123 16.76 -23.21 -2.51
N HIS A 124 17.53 -23.63 -1.51
CA HIS A 124 18.75 -22.92 -1.13
C HIS A 124 19.87 -23.34 -2.05
N LEU A 125 20.56 -22.37 -2.66
CA LEU A 125 21.67 -22.55 -3.57
C LEU A 125 22.92 -21.93 -2.95
N GLU A 126 24.02 -22.67 -2.96
CA GLU A 126 25.30 -22.13 -2.51
C GLU A 126 26.14 -21.73 -3.71
N TYR A 127 26.66 -20.50 -3.69
CA TYR A 127 27.53 -19.95 -4.71
C TYR A 127 28.79 -19.37 -4.09
N THR A 128 29.95 -19.71 -4.65
CA THR A 128 31.14 -18.87 -4.46
C THR A 128 30.96 -17.54 -5.18
N ASP A 129 31.82 -16.56 -4.86
CA ASP A 129 31.74 -15.25 -5.55
C ASP A 129 32.03 -15.38 -7.06
N GLU A 130 32.92 -16.31 -7.44
CA GLU A 130 33.22 -16.58 -8.86
C GLU A 130 32.05 -17.27 -9.58
N GLU A 131 31.33 -18.15 -8.91
CA GLU A 131 30.12 -18.79 -9.46
C GLU A 131 29.00 -17.77 -9.60
N TYR A 132 28.82 -16.91 -8.61
CA TYR A 132 27.84 -15.84 -8.67
C TYR A 132 28.15 -14.85 -9.81
N ALA A 133 29.41 -14.46 -10.00
CA ALA A 133 29.85 -13.62 -11.10
C ALA A 133 29.55 -14.26 -12.48
N ARG A 134 29.68 -15.60 -12.59
CA ARG A 134 29.28 -16.32 -13.82
C ARG A 134 27.77 -16.26 -14.08
N GLU A 135 26.95 -16.31 -13.04
CA GLU A 135 25.50 -16.13 -13.18
C GLU A 135 25.15 -14.70 -13.65
N LEU A 136 25.83 -13.68 -13.11
CA LEU A 136 25.67 -12.30 -13.59
C LEU A 136 26.08 -12.15 -15.08
N GLN A 137 27.16 -12.85 -15.48
CA GLN A 137 27.56 -12.85 -16.89
C GLN A 137 26.50 -13.48 -17.81
N LYS A 138 25.85 -14.57 -17.39
CA LYS A 138 24.71 -15.15 -18.14
C LYS A 138 23.56 -14.17 -18.30
N ILE A 139 23.25 -13.40 -17.23
CA ILE A 139 22.23 -12.34 -17.30
C ILE A 139 22.63 -11.32 -18.37
N ARG A 140 23.86 -10.83 -18.33
CA ARG A 140 24.38 -9.88 -19.30
C ARG A 140 24.30 -10.41 -20.73
N ASP A 141 24.79 -11.63 -20.96
CA ASP A 141 24.83 -12.26 -22.29
C ASP A 141 23.43 -12.40 -22.92
N ARG A 142 22.40 -12.55 -22.09
CA ARG A 142 21.01 -12.64 -22.56
C ARG A 142 20.33 -11.27 -22.65
N PHE A 143 20.65 -10.36 -21.73
CA PHE A 143 19.96 -9.08 -21.63
C PHE A 143 20.46 -8.04 -22.65
N VAL A 144 21.75 -8.00 -22.93
CA VAL A 144 22.33 -7.03 -23.89
C VAL A 144 21.76 -7.17 -25.30
N PRO A 145 21.59 -8.37 -25.89
CA PRO A 145 20.91 -8.51 -27.17
C PRO A 145 19.47 -7.94 -27.17
N PHE A 146 18.73 -8.13 -26.08
CA PHE A 146 17.39 -7.56 -25.93
C PHE A 146 17.42 -6.02 -25.83
N LEU A 147 18.39 -5.44 -25.11
CA LEU A 147 18.58 -3.98 -25.10
C LEU A 147 18.82 -3.41 -26.49
N ASN A 148 19.58 -4.12 -27.34
CA ASN A 148 19.82 -3.69 -28.71
C ASN A 148 18.53 -3.71 -29.55
N ILE A 149 17.69 -4.74 -29.43
CA ILE A 149 16.37 -4.77 -30.05
C ILE A 149 15.51 -3.59 -29.60
N CYS A 150 15.52 -3.28 -28.31
CA CYS A 150 14.79 -2.14 -27.75
C CYS A 150 15.30 -0.80 -28.30
N LYS A 151 16.63 -0.63 -28.45
CA LYS A 151 17.23 0.57 -29.08
C LYS A 151 16.77 0.73 -30.53
N GLU A 152 16.80 -0.35 -31.32
CA GLU A 152 16.40 -0.36 -32.73
C GLU A 152 14.91 0.00 -32.91
N ASN A 153 14.06 -0.40 -31.98
CA ASN A 153 12.60 -0.21 -32.06
C ASN A 153 12.10 0.97 -31.20
N HIS A 154 12.98 1.72 -30.54
CA HIS A 154 12.63 2.82 -29.62
C HIS A 154 11.67 2.36 -28.51
N THR A 155 11.88 1.15 -27.99
CA THR A 155 11.03 0.52 -26.98
C THR A 155 11.65 0.71 -25.61
N ALA A 156 10.91 1.32 -24.69
CA ALA A 156 11.31 1.44 -23.29
C ALA A 156 11.21 0.09 -22.57
N ILE A 157 11.96 -0.06 -21.48
CA ILE A 157 11.94 -1.26 -20.64
C ILE A 157 11.43 -0.92 -19.26
N ARG A 158 10.58 -1.78 -18.69
CA ARG A 158 10.32 -1.78 -17.27
C ARG A 158 10.96 -3.00 -16.61
N ILE A 159 11.91 -2.77 -15.72
CA ILE A 159 12.46 -3.79 -14.83
C ILE A 159 11.52 -3.89 -13.65
N GLY A 160 10.77 -4.99 -13.59
CA GLY A 160 9.67 -5.16 -12.65
C GLY A 160 9.89 -6.34 -11.71
N VAL A 161 10.38 -6.07 -10.49
CA VAL A 161 10.56 -7.06 -9.42
C VAL A 161 9.26 -7.23 -8.65
N ASN A 162 8.85 -8.46 -8.42
CA ASN A 162 7.78 -8.81 -7.48
C ASN A 162 8.37 -9.66 -6.35
N HIS A 163 8.00 -9.36 -5.11
CA HIS A 163 8.44 -10.12 -3.93
C HIS A 163 8.22 -11.63 -4.08
N GLY A 164 7.03 -12.01 -4.55
CA GLY A 164 6.66 -13.42 -4.71
C GLY A 164 7.44 -14.20 -5.79
N SER A 165 8.17 -13.53 -6.66
CA SER A 165 8.88 -14.16 -7.80
C SER A 165 10.39 -13.87 -7.83
N LEU A 166 11.01 -13.58 -6.68
CA LEU A 166 12.47 -13.51 -6.57
C LEU A 166 13.09 -14.86 -6.92
N SER A 167 14.24 -14.85 -7.63
CA SER A 167 14.95 -16.08 -7.97
C SER A 167 15.56 -16.76 -6.75
N ASP A 168 15.71 -18.10 -6.81
CA ASP A 168 16.38 -18.85 -5.75
C ASP A 168 17.84 -18.38 -5.53
N ARG A 169 18.50 -17.86 -6.57
CA ARG A 169 19.85 -17.27 -6.51
C ARG A 169 19.88 -16.03 -5.60
N ILE A 170 18.97 -15.09 -5.81
CA ILE A 170 18.84 -13.87 -4.98
C ILE A 170 18.45 -14.25 -3.55
N MET A 171 17.46 -15.14 -3.42
CA MET A 171 16.98 -15.59 -2.11
C MET A 171 18.07 -16.27 -1.29
N SER A 172 18.94 -17.05 -1.93
CA SER A 172 20.01 -17.76 -1.26
C SER A 172 21.14 -16.85 -0.78
N ARG A 173 21.44 -15.77 -1.53
CA ARG A 173 22.52 -14.84 -1.20
C ARG A 173 22.08 -13.69 -0.29
N TYR A 174 20.90 -13.12 -0.51
CA TYR A 174 20.42 -11.91 0.18
C TYR A 174 19.23 -12.18 1.11
N GLY A 175 18.61 -13.36 1.03
CA GLY A 175 17.41 -13.71 1.78
C GLY A 175 16.12 -13.10 1.18
N ASP A 176 15.02 -13.34 1.90
CA ASP A 176 13.70 -12.75 1.60
C ASP A 176 13.60 -11.36 2.26
N THR A 177 14.38 -10.41 1.75
CA THR A 177 14.63 -9.11 2.36
C THR A 177 14.43 -7.98 1.35
N PRO A 178 14.18 -6.74 1.80
CA PRO A 178 14.21 -5.55 0.94
C PRO A 178 15.51 -5.42 0.14
N GLU A 179 16.65 -5.74 0.76
CA GLU A 179 17.98 -5.70 0.13
C GLU A 179 18.08 -6.69 -1.04
N GLY A 180 17.52 -7.90 -0.90
CA GLY A 180 17.45 -8.89 -1.98
C GLY A 180 16.57 -8.43 -3.14
N MET A 181 15.45 -7.82 -2.84
CA MET A 181 14.57 -7.25 -3.88
C MET A 181 15.26 -6.10 -4.63
N VAL A 182 15.96 -5.23 -3.92
CA VAL A 182 16.72 -4.12 -4.51
C VAL A 182 17.84 -4.65 -5.38
N GLU A 183 18.65 -5.59 -4.89
CA GLU A 183 19.76 -6.14 -5.67
C GLU A 183 19.29 -6.87 -6.93
N SER A 184 18.17 -7.60 -6.85
CA SER A 184 17.54 -8.22 -8.04
C SER A 184 17.25 -7.20 -9.14
N CYS A 185 16.93 -5.96 -8.77
CA CYS A 185 16.74 -4.86 -9.71
C CYS A 185 18.07 -4.25 -10.18
N MET A 186 18.98 -3.98 -9.22
CA MET A 186 20.24 -3.28 -9.47
C MET A 186 21.18 -4.05 -10.40
N GLU A 187 21.17 -5.39 -10.36
CA GLU A 187 21.94 -6.22 -11.30
C GLU A 187 21.60 -5.88 -12.77
N PHE A 188 20.33 -5.67 -13.09
CA PHE A 188 19.89 -5.30 -14.43
C PHE A 188 20.15 -3.81 -14.75
N LEU A 189 19.97 -2.92 -13.76
CA LEU A 189 20.19 -1.49 -13.94
C LEU A 189 21.65 -1.16 -14.25
N ARG A 190 22.59 -1.81 -13.57
CA ARG A 190 24.03 -1.65 -13.85
C ARG A 190 24.37 -2.04 -15.27
N ILE A 191 23.71 -3.08 -15.83
CA ILE A 191 23.89 -3.45 -17.24
C ILE A 191 23.31 -2.35 -18.16
N CYS A 192 22.12 -1.83 -17.87
CA CYS A 192 21.54 -0.73 -18.65
C CYS A 192 22.47 0.48 -18.71
N VAL A 193 23.04 0.89 -17.56
CA VAL A 193 23.99 1.99 -17.50
C VAL A 193 25.25 1.72 -18.31
N GLN A 194 25.84 0.51 -18.18
CA GLN A 194 27.03 0.10 -18.96
C GLN A 194 26.78 0.09 -20.47
N GLU A 195 25.57 -0.26 -20.89
CA GLU A 195 25.17 -0.29 -22.29
C GLU A 195 24.60 1.06 -22.79
N ASN A 196 24.64 2.11 -21.99
CA ASN A 196 24.06 3.42 -22.29
C ASN A 196 22.59 3.33 -22.72
N PHE A 197 21.78 2.49 -22.04
CA PHE A 197 20.36 2.36 -22.25
C PHE A 197 19.61 3.10 -21.12
N THR A 198 18.94 4.20 -21.46
CA THR A 198 18.35 5.12 -20.48
C THR A 198 16.82 5.06 -20.42
N ASP A 199 16.17 4.47 -21.44
CA ASP A 199 14.71 4.34 -21.46
C ASP A 199 14.22 3.20 -20.55
N VAL A 200 14.50 3.37 -19.25
CA VAL A 200 14.24 2.37 -18.21
C VAL A 200 13.30 2.92 -17.14
N VAL A 201 12.25 2.17 -16.86
CA VAL A 201 11.33 2.36 -15.73
C VAL A 201 11.52 1.21 -14.75
N ILE A 202 11.35 1.46 -13.47
CA ILE A 202 11.55 0.44 -12.45
C ILE A 202 10.29 0.25 -11.63
N SER A 203 10.00 -0.98 -11.23
CA SER A 203 8.99 -1.25 -10.22
C SER A 203 9.44 -2.35 -9.27
N ILE A 204 9.20 -2.13 -7.99
CA ILE A 204 9.24 -3.17 -6.97
C ILE A 204 7.86 -3.24 -6.35
N LYS A 205 7.28 -4.43 -6.30
CA LYS A 205 5.92 -4.66 -5.81
C LYS A 205 5.88 -5.81 -4.82
N ALA A 206 5.03 -5.67 -3.83
CA ALA A 206 4.70 -6.70 -2.85
C ALA A 206 3.23 -6.58 -2.46
N SER A 207 2.63 -7.64 -1.97
CA SER A 207 1.31 -7.65 -1.34
C SER A 207 1.36 -7.10 0.08
N ASN A 208 2.52 -7.23 0.74
CA ASN A 208 2.81 -6.62 2.02
C ASN A 208 3.24 -5.15 1.83
N THR A 209 2.40 -4.22 2.26
CA THR A 209 2.61 -2.78 2.10
C THR A 209 3.86 -2.28 2.81
N VAL A 210 4.18 -2.81 4.00
CA VAL A 210 5.38 -2.45 4.77
C VAL A 210 6.63 -2.83 3.99
N VAL A 211 6.69 -4.05 3.46
CA VAL A 211 7.82 -4.52 2.63
C VAL A 211 7.95 -3.67 1.38
N MET A 212 6.83 -3.38 0.69
CA MET A 212 6.81 -2.61 -0.54
C MET A 212 7.36 -1.19 -0.32
N VAL A 213 6.85 -0.47 0.68
CA VAL A 213 7.29 0.91 0.97
C VAL A 213 8.77 0.95 1.37
N LYS A 214 9.18 0.07 2.28
CA LYS A 214 10.59 -0.03 2.72
C LYS A 214 11.53 -0.32 1.57
N THR A 215 11.16 -1.25 0.70
CA THR A 215 12.00 -1.66 -0.45
C THR A 215 12.10 -0.54 -1.49
N VAL A 216 11.03 0.18 -1.79
CA VAL A 216 11.05 1.29 -2.76
C VAL A 216 11.88 2.46 -2.24
N ARG A 217 11.76 2.79 -0.95
CA ARG A 217 12.62 3.80 -0.29
C ARG A 217 14.10 3.42 -0.39
N LEU A 218 14.43 2.16 -0.08
CA LEU A 218 15.79 1.64 -0.17
C LEU A 218 16.31 1.67 -1.62
N LEU A 219 15.50 1.25 -2.59
CA LEU A 219 15.86 1.30 -4.01
C LEU A 219 16.19 2.72 -4.46
N ALA A 220 15.36 3.71 -4.09
CA ALA A 220 15.60 5.10 -4.44
C ALA A 220 16.93 5.61 -3.88
N ALA A 221 17.25 5.26 -2.62
CA ALA A 221 18.51 5.63 -1.98
C ALA A 221 19.73 4.95 -2.64
N VAL A 222 19.64 3.66 -2.95
CA VAL A 222 20.74 2.91 -3.62
C VAL A 222 20.97 3.43 -5.04
N MET A 223 19.90 3.71 -5.79
CA MET A 223 20.03 4.32 -7.12
C MET A 223 20.74 5.68 -7.06
N GLU A 224 20.37 6.52 -6.09
CA GLU A 224 21.01 7.84 -5.91
C GLU A 224 22.49 7.71 -5.59
N GLN A 225 22.88 6.77 -4.72
CA GLN A 225 24.28 6.46 -4.39
C GLN A 225 25.09 6.01 -5.62
N GLU A 226 24.48 5.27 -6.54
CA GLU A 226 25.10 4.83 -7.79
C GLU A 226 24.90 5.84 -8.97
N GLY A 227 24.38 7.03 -8.70
CA GLY A 227 24.18 8.09 -9.70
C GLY A 227 23.05 7.83 -10.69
N MET A 228 22.09 6.97 -10.34
CA MET A 228 20.94 6.59 -11.19
C MET A 228 19.69 7.38 -10.79
N ARG A 229 18.96 7.88 -11.79
CA ARG A 229 17.72 8.68 -11.58
C ARG A 229 16.54 8.11 -12.39
N PHE A 230 16.45 6.80 -12.54
CA PHE A 230 15.36 6.19 -13.28
C PHE A 230 13.99 6.40 -12.61
N PRO A 231 12.93 6.61 -13.41
CA PRO A 231 11.57 6.77 -12.89
C PRO A 231 11.02 5.48 -12.30
N LEU A 232 10.12 5.66 -11.31
CA LEU A 232 9.52 4.58 -10.54
C LEU A 232 8.05 4.37 -10.91
N HIS A 233 7.66 3.12 -11.12
CA HIS A 233 6.27 2.69 -11.24
C HIS A 233 5.83 2.02 -9.94
N LEU A 234 4.87 2.61 -9.26
CA LEU A 234 4.37 2.14 -7.97
C LEU A 234 3.13 1.25 -8.11
N GLY A 235 2.98 0.33 -7.19
CA GLY A 235 1.77 -0.50 -7.07
C GLY A 235 1.90 -1.49 -5.93
N VAL A 236 0.78 -1.74 -5.25
CA VAL A 236 0.62 -2.85 -4.31
C VAL A 236 0.06 -4.02 -5.10
N THR A 237 0.69 -5.19 -5.02
CA THR A 237 0.15 -6.41 -5.64
C THR A 237 -0.92 -7.03 -4.76
N GLU A 238 -1.87 -7.70 -5.38
CA GLU A 238 -2.91 -8.48 -4.69
C GLU A 238 -3.61 -7.67 -3.58
N ALA A 239 -3.94 -6.40 -3.90
CA ALA A 239 -4.53 -5.49 -2.91
C ALA A 239 -5.96 -5.89 -2.50
N GLY A 240 -6.65 -6.65 -3.35
CA GLY A 240 -8.02 -7.08 -3.10
C GLY A 240 -9.05 -6.26 -3.88
N ASP A 241 -10.29 -6.36 -3.46
CA ASP A 241 -11.45 -5.68 -4.03
C ASP A 241 -12.09 -4.70 -3.04
N GLY A 242 -13.05 -3.92 -3.51
CA GLY A 242 -13.85 -3.01 -2.70
C GLY A 242 -13.01 -2.01 -1.89
N GLU A 243 -13.41 -1.80 -0.64
CA GLU A 243 -12.74 -0.85 0.26
C GLU A 243 -11.32 -1.30 0.64
N ASP A 244 -11.10 -2.61 0.83
CA ASP A 244 -9.78 -3.13 1.23
C ASP A 244 -8.72 -2.86 0.17
N GLY A 245 -9.05 -3.09 -1.10
CA GLY A 245 -8.16 -2.82 -2.22
C GLY A 245 -7.82 -1.33 -2.35
N ARG A 246 -8.81 -0.47 -2.14
CA ARG A 246 -8.66 1.00 -2.20
C ARG A 246 -7.80 1.52 -1.06
N ILE A 247 -8.12 1.14 0.18
CA ILE A 247 -7.38 1.55 1.38
C ILE A 247 -5.93 1.06 1.31
N LYS A 248 -5.72 -0.22 0.98
CA LYS A 248 -4.39 -0.82 0.91
C LYS A 248 -3.51 -0.18 -0.17
N SER A 249 -4.08 0.09 -1.34
CA SER A 249 -3.38 0.77 -2.43
C SER A 249 -3.09 2.23 -2.08
N ALA A 250 -4.07 2.97 -1.56
CA ALA A 250 -3.90 4.38 -1.20
C ALA A 250 -2.89 4.55 -0.06
N LEU A 251 -2.88 3.65 0.93
CA LEU A 251 -1.93 3.66 2.03
C LEU A 251 -0.49 3.46 1.52
N GLY A 252 -0.24 2.38 0.76
CA GLY A 252 1.11 2.03 0.32
C GLY A 252 1.65 2.95 -0.77
N ILE A 253 0.87 3.19 -1.82
CA ILE A 253 1.26 4.08 -2.92
C ILE A 253 1.27 5.54 -2.43
N GLY A 254 0.25 5.95 -1.65
CA GLY A 254 0.14 7.30 -1.12
C GLY A 254 1.30 7.69 -0.22
N ALA A 255 1.80 6.78 0.61
CA ALA A 255 3.00 7.01 1.43
C ALA A 255 4.23 7.33 0.58
N LEU A 256 4.46 6.56 -0.49
CA LEU A 256 5.60 6.79 -1.38
C LEU A 256 5.44 8.06 -2.22
N LEU A 257 4.23 8.32 -2.74
CA LEU A 257 3.95 9.57 -3.46
C LEU A 257 4.14 10.79 -2.55
N ALA A 258 3.72 10.71 -1.28
CA ALA A 258 3.91 11.78 -0.30
C ALA A 258 5.40 12.01 0.04
N ASP A 259 6.22 10.98 -0.05
CA ASP A 259 7.69 11.08 0.03
C ASP A 259 8.32 11.61 -1.29
N GLY A 260 7.51 11.97 -2.29
CA GLY A 260 7.98 12.42 -3.60
C GLY A 260 8.46 11.31 -4.53
N LEU A 261 8.24 10.04 -4.18
CA LEU A 261 8.64 8.88 -4.96
C LEU A 261 7.48 8.39 -5.85
N GLY A 262 7.73 8.26 -7.15
CA GLY A 262 6.79 7.70 -8.11
C GLY A 262 6.48 8.60 -9.30
N ASP A 263 6.58 8.02 -10.50
CA ASP A 263 6.35 8.69 -11.79
C ASP A 263 5.18 8.07 -12.55
N THR A 264 4.80 6.87 -12.17
CA THR A 264 3.59 6.20 -12.65
C THR A 264 3.07 5.26 -11.57
N ILE A 265 1.75 5.06 -11.54
CA ILE A 265 1.11 4.16 -10.60
C ILE A 265 0.15 3.20 -11.30
N ARG A 266 -0.07 2.04 -10.66
CA ARG A 266 -1.22 1.18 -10.92
C ARG A 266 -1.87 0.78 -9.59
N ILE A 267 -3.15 1.09 -9.48
CA ILE A 267 -4.03 0.47 -8.49
C ILE A 267 -4.36 -0.95 -8.98
N SER A 268 -4.28 -1.94 -8.12
CA SER A 268 -4.55 -3.34 -8.48
C SER A 268 -5.79 -3.82 -7.73
N LEU A 269 -6.96 -3.71 -8.35
CA LEU A 269 -8.22 -4.16 -7.79
C LEU A 269 -8.65 -5.49 -8.43
N SER A 270 -9.26 -6.37 -7.63
CA SER A 270 -9.92 -7.59 -8.12
C SER A 270 -11.32 -7.24 -8.68
N GLU A 271 -11.35 -6.27 -9.60
CA GLU A 271 -12.53 -5.68 -10.24
C GLU A 271 -12.23 -5.48 -11.74
N ALA A 272 -13.18 -4.91 -12.50
CA ALA A 272 -12.92 -4.54 -13.90
C ALA A 272 -11.73 -3.55 -13.99
N PRO A 273 -10.78 -3.76 -14.93
CA PRO A 273 -9.55 -2.94 -15.01
C PRO A 273 -9.79 -1.44 -15.14
N GLU A 274 -10.86 -1.01 -15.80
CA GLU A 274 -11.26 0.38 -15.93
C GLU A 274 -11.64 1.04 -14.59
N ALA A 275 -12.08 0.25 -13.59
CA ALA A 275 -12.39 0.75 -12.24
C ALA A 275 -11.15 1.19 -11.45
N GLU A 276 -9.96 0.71 -11.82
CA GLU A 276 -8.69 1.12 -11.20
C GLU A 276 -8.37 2.60 -11.47
N ILE A 277 -8.77 3.13 -12.63
CA ILE A 277 -8.34 4.43 -13.13
C ILE A 277 -8.87 5.61 -12.30
N PRO A 278 -10.17 5.72 -11.98
CA PRO A 278 -10.68 6.81 -11.14
C PRO A 278 -10.04 6.82 -9.75
N VAL A 279 -9.82 5.65 -9.14
CA VAL A 279 -9.18 5.51 -7.84
C VAL A 279 -7.74 6.02 -7.89
N ALA A 280 -6.99 5.63 -8.93
CA ALA A 280 -5.63 6.08 -9.15
C ALA A 280 -5.56 7.61 -9.35
N ARG A 281 -6.47 8.18 -10.14
CA ARG A 281 -6.53 9.63 -10.40
C ARG A 281 -6.82 10.41 -9.12
N LYS A 282 -7.83 10.00 -8.34
CA LYS A 282 -8.15 10.61 -7.04
C LYS A 282 -6.94 10.62 -6.10
N LEU A 283 -6.21 9.52 -6.02
CA LEU A 283 -5.01 9.43 -5.18
C LEU A 283 -3.90 10.38 -5.65
N VAL A 284 -3.57 10.35 -6.95
CA VAL A 284 -2.52 11.22 -7.52
C VAL A 284 -2.87 12.68 -7.33
N ASP A 285 -4.08 13.08 -7.71
CA ASP A 285 -4.52 14.48 -7.62
C ASP A 285 -4.50 14.98 -6.18
N TYR A 286 -4.91 14.15 -5.21
CA TYR A 286 -4.87 14.48 -3.79
C TYR A 286 -3.44 14.72 -3.27
N ILE A 287 -2.48 13.92 -3.70
CA ILE A 287 -1.08 14.10 -3.26
C ILE A 287 -0.43 15.29 -3.96
N VAL A 288 -0.64 15.44 -5.28
CA VAL A 288 0.00 16.52 -6.06
C VAL A 288 -0.47 17.91 -5.62
N GLN A 289 -1.69 18.04 -5.09
CA GLN A 289 -2.19 19.30 -4.51
C GLN A 289 -1.35 19.84 -3.36
N ARG A 290 -0.44 19.04 -2.78
CA ARG A 290 0.51 19.47 -1.74
C ARG A 290 1.68 20.30 -2.30
N HIS A 291 1.85 20.34 -3.62
CA HIS A 291 2.89 21.17 -4.25
C HIS A 291 2.71 22.64 -3.84
N ASP A 292 3.80 23.34 -3.64
CA ASP A 292 3.83 24.76 -3.23
C ASP A 292 3.15 25.07 -1.88
N HIS A 293 3.03 24.08 -0.98
CA HIS A 293 2.54 24.32 0.38
C HIS A 293 3.51 25.25 1.16
N PRO A 294 3.05 25.99 2.17
CA PRO A 294 3.92 26.74 3.07
C PRO A 294 5.02 25.88 3.67
N TYR A 295 6.22 26.43 3.82
CA TYR A 295 7.37 25.68 4.36
C TYR A 295 7.16 25.24 5.80
N ILE A 296 7.42 23.97 6.08
CA ILE A 296 7.38 23.37 7.41
C ILE A 296 8.82 23.28 7.95
N PRO A 297 9.17 24.02 9.03
CA PRO A 297 10.52 24.02 9.58
C PRO A 297 10.80 22.82 10.48
N GLY A 298 10.49 21.61 10.00
CA GLY A 298 10.77 20.37 10.71
C GLY A 298 12.27 20.08 10.79
N ALA A 299 12.69 19.36 11.80
CA ALA A 299 14.08 18.95 11.98
C ALA A 299 14.17 17.43 12.12
N ASP A 300 15.02 16.81 11.32
CA ASP A 300 15.34 15.39 11.45
C ASP A 300 15.98 15.08 12.80
N VAL A 301 15.76 13.87 13.28
CA VAL A 301 16.40 13.35 14.48
C VAL A 301 17.30 12.17 14.12
N PRO A 302 18.53 12.08 14.67
CA PRO A 302 19.49 11.03 14.32
C PRO A 302 19.00 9.61 14.61
N GLU A 303 18.09 9.45 15.57
CA GLU A 303 17.51 8.16 15.94
C GLU A 303 16.48 7.64 14.95
N PHE A 304 15.96 8.48 14.06
CA PHE A 304 14.99 8.09 13.04
C PHE A 304 15.68 7.60 11.78
N ASN A 305 15.46 6.33 11.45
CA ASN A 305 15.97 5.76 10.20
C ASN A 305 14.85 5.63 9.17
N TYR A 306 14.81 6.55 8.22
CA TYR A 306 13.82 6.58 7.13
C TYR A 306 13.78 5.29 6.28
N LEU A 307 14.94 4.66 6.05
CA LEU A 307 15.04 3.45 5.21
C LEU A 307 14.65 2.18 5.97
N SER A 308 14.76 2.19 7.29
CA SER A 308 14.39 1.07 8.16
C SER A 308 13.72 1.57 9.44
N PRO A 309 12.55 2.19 9.34
CA PRO A 309 11.86 2.73 10.50
C PRO A 309 11.53 1.63 11.51
N THR A 310 11.63 1.98 12.78
CA THR A 310 11.16 1.15 13.88
C THR A 310 10.08 1.91 14.65
N ARG A 311 9.16 1.17 15.28
CA ARG A 311 8.12 1.80 16.08
C ARG A 311 8.75 2.70 17.17
N ARG A 312 8.30 3.95 17.23
CA ARG A 312 8.71 4.90 18.25
C ARG A 312 8.37 4.35 19.63
N LYS A 313 9.33 4.41 20.55
CA LYS A 313 9.13 4.01 21.96
C LYS A 313 8.37 5.09 22.69
N THR A 314 7.16 4.79 23.12
CA THR A 314 6.29 5.68 23.89
C THR A 314 5.99 5.12 25.27
N THR A 315 5.55 5.96 26.20
CA THR A 315 5.03 5.53 27.49
C THR A 315 3.64 4.92 27.29
N ALA A 316 3.37 3.78 27.90
CA ALA A 316 2.03 3.23 27.91
C ALA A 316 1.12 4.04 28.85
N VAL A 317 0.04 4.59 28.32
CA VAL A 317 -1.01 5.27 29.08
C VAL A 317 -2.28 4.46 28.91
N ARG A 318 -2.62 3.66 29.90
CA ARG A 318 -3.66 2.61 29.79
C ARG A 318 -3.36 1.68 28.61
N ASN A 319 -4.26 1.62 27.61
CA ASN A 319 -4.11 0.81 26.39
C ASN A 319 -3.57 1.61 25.18
N ILE A 320 -3.01 2.81 25.40
CA ILE A 320 -2.45 3.67 24.33
C ILE A 320 -0.94 3.77 24.49
N GLY A 321 -0.20 3.62 23.38
CA GLY A 321 1.26 3.70 23.39
C GLY A 321 1.96 2.47 23.99
N GLY A 322 3.27 2.56 24.21
CA GLY A 322 4.09 1.42 24.62
C GLY A 322 4.01 0.29 23.61
N ASP A 323 3.82 -0.93 24.09
CA ASP A 323 3.66 -2.14 23.28
C ASP A 323 2.21 -2.43 22.87
N ASN A 324 1.26 -1.54 23.25
CA ASN A 324 -0.13 -1.70 22.87
C ASN A 324 -0.34 -1.51 21.35
N LEU A 325 -1.40 -2.13 20.81
CA LEU A 325 -1.81 -1.86 19.43
C LEU A 325 -2.34 -0.43 19.29
N PRO A 326 -2.18 0.21 18.13
CA PRO A 326 -2.75 1.54 17.90
C PRO A 326 -4.26 1.54 18.11
N VAL A 327 -4.76 2.54 18.85
CA VAL A 327 -6.18 2.65 19.15
C VAL A 327 -6.97 3.33 18.03
N VAL A 328 -8.27 3.06 17.98
CA VAL A 328 -9.23 3.81 17.16
C VAL A 328 -10.11 4.63 18.09
N ILE A 329 -10.11 5.94 17.88
CA ILE A 329 -11.01 6.88 18.54
C ILE A 329 -12.08 7.31 17.53
N ALA A 330 -13.34 7.05 17.83
CA ALA A 330 -14.47 7.46 17.00
C ALA A 330 -14.95 8.85 17.41
N ALA A 331 -15.07 9.77 16.47
CA ALA A 331 -15.72 11.06 16.72
C ALA A 331 -17.26 10.90 16.65
N ARG A 332 -17.95 11.35 17.69
CA ARG A 332 -19.41 11.31 17.84
C ARG A 332 -19.95 12.65 18.35
N LEU A 333 -19.60 13.71 17.61
CA LEU A 333 -19.96 15.09 17.97
C LEU A 333 -21.46 15.37 17.79
N ASP A 334 -22.13 14.60 16.97
CA ASP A 334 -23.57 14.62 16.68
C ASP A 334 -24.40 13.75 17.63
N GLY A 335 -23.72 12.95 18.48
CA GLY A 335 -24.37 12.04 19.43
C GLY A 335 -24.81 10.70 18.83
N ASP A 336 -24.45 10.41 17.57
CA ASP A 336 -24.68 9.09 16.95
C ASP A 336 -23.93 8.00 17.71
N MET A 337 -24.66 7.01 18.25
CA MET A 337 -24.12 5.86 18.99
C MET A 337 -24.32 4.54 18.22
N ASP A 338 -24.51 4.60 16.89
CA ASP A 338 -24.56 3.42 16.04
C ASP A 338 -23.11 2.93 15.73
N PHE A 339 -22.81 1.70 16.13
CA PHE A 339 -21.50 1.07 15.95
C PHE A 339 -21.64 -0.25 15.17
N ASN A 340 -20.62 -0.56 14.40
CA ASN A 340 -20.47 -1.88 13.83
C ASN A 340 -19.81 -2.80 14.87
N PRO A 341 -20.47 -3.90 15.30
CA PRO A 341 -19.91 -4.81 16.32
C PRO A 341 -18.53 -5.41 15.94
N GLN A 342 -18.23 -5.50 14.65
CA GLN A 342 -16.93 -5.97 14.16
C GLN A 342 -15.82 -4.92 14.33
N PHE A 343 -16.17 -3.63 14.33
CA PHE A 343 -15.25 -2.50 14.35
C PHE A 343 -15.58 -1.56 15.51
N MET A 344 -15.62 -2.10 16.73
CA MET A 344 -15.85 -1.30 17.93
C MET A 344 -14.62 -0.44 18.23
N PRO A 345 -14.75 0.91 18.27
CA PRO A 345 -13.66 1.79 18.65
C PRO A 345 -13.25 1.58 20.11
N ASP A 346 -12.02 1.93 20.44
CA ASP A 346 -11.50 1.83 21.81
C ASP A 346 -12.01 3.00 22.67
N TYR A 347 -12.18 4.16 22.05
CA TYR A 347 -12.67 5.40 22.66
C TYR A 347 -13.65 6.09 21.75
N ILE A 348 -14.55 6.89 22.32
CA ILE A 348 -15.37 7.85 21.57
C ILE A 348 -15.07 9.27 22.04
N TYR A 349 -14.94 10.21 21.11
CA TYR A 349 -14.82 11.63 21.39
C TYR A 349 -16.15 12.32 21.06
N THR A 350 -16.78 12.90 22.09
CA THR A 350 -18.12 13.51 21.98
C THR A 350 -18.12 15.03 22.19
N GLY A 351 -16.92 15.64 22.33
CA GLY A 351 -16.79 17.07 22.56
C GLY A 351 -17.45 17.49 23.87
N ARG A 352 -18.43 18.38 23.77
CA ARG A 352 -19.16 18.89 24.95
C ARG A 352 -20.36 18.04 25.36
N SER A 353 -20.72 17.05 24.54
CA SER A 353 -21.89 16.20 24.79
C SER A 353 -21.53 15.05 25.73
N ILE A 354 -22.34 14.82 26.74
CA ILE A 354 -22.16 13.73 27.70
C ILE A 354 -23.15 12.62 27.30
N PRO A 355 -22.65 11.46 26.85
CA PRO A 355 -23.52 10.34 26.51
C PRO A 355 -24.27 9.83 27.76
N ARG A 356 -25.58 9.68 27.64
CA ARG A 356 -26.40 9.12 28.76
C ARG A 356 -26.13 7.63 28.96
N GLN A 357 -25.79 6.93 27.92
CA GLN A 357 -25.50 5.51 27.94
C GLN A 357 -24.40 5.20 26.92
N LEU A 358 -23.39 4.46 27.34
CA LEU A 358 -22.30 3.96 26.51
C LEU A 358 -22.43 2.44 26.34
N PRO A 359 -21.99 1.86 25.22
CA PRO A 359 -21.78 0.43 25.13
C PRO A 359 -20.89 -0.10 26.26
N GLU A 360 -21.09 -1.32 26.70
CA GLU A 360 -20.30 -1.93 27.75
C GLU A 360 -18.80 -1.90 27.43
N GLY A 361 -17.99 -1.43 28.38
CA GLY A 361 -16.53 -1.31 28.24
C GLY A 361 -16.05 -0.09 27.42
N MET A 362 -16.95 0.67 26.80
CA MET A 362 -16.59 1.85 26.01
C MET A 362 -16.08 2.98 26.90
N GLN A 363 -15.01 3.65 26.46
CA GLN A 363 -14.43 4.81 27.11
C GLN A 363 -14.83 6.08 26.35
N CYS A 364 -15.15 7.16 27.08
CA CYS A 364 -15.54 8.44 26.50
C CYS A 364 -14.46 9.50 26.71
N ILE A 365 -14.28 10.35 25.71
CA ILE A 365 -13.43 11.54 25.77
C ILE A 365 -14.34 12.75 25.64
N ILE A 366 -14.31 13.67 26.58
CA ILE A 366 -15.11 14.90 26.59
C ILE A 366 -14.21 16.12 26.79
N ASP A 367 -14.67 17.30 26.34
CA ASP A 367 -13.92 18.54 26.52
C ASP A 367 -13.60 18.78 28.01
N ALA A 368 -12.39 19.23 28.28
CA ALA A 368 -11.84 19.31 29.66
C ALA A 368 -12.66 20.20 30.60
N ASP A 369 -13.22 21.29 30.11
CA ASP A 369 -14.08 22.19 30.91
C ASP A 369 -15.36 21.47 31.39
N VAL A 370 -15.98 20.68 30.50
CA VAL A 370 -17.15 19.85 30.84
C VAL A 370 -16.78 18.76 31.84
N TRP A 371 -15.65 18.09 31.61
CA TRP A 371 -15.16 17.03 32.50
C TRP A 371 -14.87 17.58 33.91
N MET A 372 -14.21 18.73 34.02
CA MET A 372 -13.89 19.36 35.27
C MET A 372 -15.15 19.81 36.03
N GLU A 373 -16.13 20.39 35.35
CA GLU A 373 -17.42 20.75 35.94
C GLU A 373 -18.13 19.53 36.54
N GLN A 374 -18.21 18.42 35.81
CA GLN A 374 -18.82 17.19 36.31
C GLN A 374 -18.12 16.63 37.54
N ASN A 375 -16.79 16.58 37.52
CA ASN A 375 -16.04 16.05 38.66
C ASN A 375 -16.14 16.95 39.91
N THR A 376 -16.21 18.28 39.73
CA THR A 376 -16.45 19.24 40.83
C THR A 376 -17.83 19.05 41.44
N ASN A 377 -18.83 18.76 40.63
CA ASN A 377 -20.21 18.56 41.05
C ASN A 377 -20.52 17.14 41.55
N GLY A 378 -19.54 16.24 41.53
CA GLY A 378 -19.69 14.85 41.94
C GLY A 378 -20.55 14.00 40.98
N THR A 379 -20.72 14.44 39.73
CA THR A 379 -21.48 13.75 38.65
C THR A 379 -20.57 13.11 37.63
N GLY A 380 -19.25 13.08 37.87
CA GLY A 380 -18.26 12.51 36.96
C GLY A 380 -18.47 11.00 36.71
N GLN A 381 -18.12 10.54 35.53
CA GLN A 381 -18.19 9.13 35.11
C GLN A 381 -16.78 8.50 35.12
N ASP A 382 -16.63 7.32 35.69
CA ASP A 382 -15.33 6.61 35.78
C ASP A 382 -14.70 6.25 34.44
N ASN A 383 -15.48 6.22 33.35
CA ASN A 383 -15.07 5.91 32.01
C ASN A 383 -15.02 7.15 31.08
N ALA A 384 -15.01 8.36 31.65
CA ALA A 384 -14.89 9.61 30.91
C ALA A 384 -13.54 10.29 31.18
N TRP A 385 -12.89 10.76 30.14
CA TRP A 385 -11.54 11.33 30.16
C TRP A 385 -11.52 12.75 29.58
N PRO A 386 -10.74 13.69 30.15
CA PRO A 386 -10.70 15.06 29.68
C PRO A 386 -9.85 15.23 28.44
N ALA A 387 -10.34 16.03 27.48
CA ALA A 387 -9.63 16.51 26.32
C ALA A 387 -9.33 18.01 26.43
N PHE A 388 -8.06 18.35 26.52
CA PHE A 388 -7.56 19.72 26.59
C PHE A 388 -7.22 20.25 25.19
N LYS A 389 -7.28 21.56 25.02
CA LYS A 389 -6.74 22.30 23.88
C LYS A 389 -5.47 23.05 24.29
N GLY A 390 -4.70 23.53 23.32
CA GLY A 390 -3.42 24.17 23.60
C GLY A 390 -3.47 25.37 24.57
N ASP A 391 -4.55 26.14 24.53
CA ASP A 391 -4.81 27.27 25.44
C ASP A 391 -5.20 26.84 26.86
N GLN A 392 -5.45 25.57 27.09
CA GLN A 392 -5.86 25.00 28.40
C GLN A 392 -4.70 24.29 29.13
N LEU A 393 -3.47 24.42 28.68
CA LEU A 393 -2.28 23.81 29.31
C LEU A 393 -2.17 24.08 30.81
N PRO A 394 -2.44 25.30 31.36
CA PRO A 394 -2.37 25.56 32.78
C PRO A 394 -3.34 24.69 33.60
N PHE A 395 -4.50 24.35 33.08
CA PHE A 395 -5.51 23.51 33.73
C PHE A 395 -5.16 22.02 33.68
N LEU A 396 -4.39 21.60 32.69
CA LEU A 396 -3.95 20.22 32.53
C LEU A 396 -3.14 19.75 33.75
N SER A 397 -2.25 20.60 34.28
CA SER A 397 -1.40 20.29 35.43
C SER A 397 -2.21 20.15 36.72
N SER A 398 -3.35 20.83 36.88
CA SER A 398 -4.22 20.73 38.04
C SER A 398 -5.23 19.59 37.98
N CYS A 399 -5.39 18.96 36.80
CA CYS A 399 -6.33 17.88 36.59
C CYS A 399 -5.78 16.54 37.13
N SER A 400 -6.58 15.84 37.95
CA SER A 400 -6.20 14.58 38.60
C SER A 400 -6.44 13.33 37.77
N ALA A 401 -6.96 13.46 36.52
CA ALA A 401 -7.25 12.32 35.66
C ALA A 401 -5.97 11.55 35.31
N SER A 402 -6.03 10.21 35.36
CA SER A 402 -4.91 9.31 35.06
C SER A 402 -4.70 9.10 33.55
N LEU A 403 -5.59 9.58 32.70
CA LEU A 403 -5.49 9.68 31.27
C LEU A 403 -6.03 11.04 30.85
N LYS A 404 -5.26 11.77 30.07
CA LYS A 404 -5.60 13.09 29.55
C LYS A 404 -5.30 13.13 28.08
N PHE A 405 -6.14 13.76 27.28
CA PHE A 405 -5.90 14.02 25.88
C PHE A 405 -5.57 15.49 25.65
N LEU A 406 -4.58 15.78 24.82
CA LEU A 406 -4.22 17.15 24.46
C LEU A 406 -4.26 17.29 22.93
N PHE A 407 -5.23 18.04 22.41
CA PHE A 407 -5.28 18.43 21.02
C PHE A 407 -4.25 19.51 20.73
N ILE A 408 -3.30 19.22 19.84
CA ILE A 408 -2.16 20.08 19.58
C ILE A 408 -1.75 20.05 18.11
N THR A 409 -1.32 21.21 17.59
CA THR A 409 -0.67 21.33 16.28
C THR A 409 0.84 21.37 16.44
N TYR A 410 1.58 21.24 15.35
CA TYR A 410 3.05 21.40 15.37
C TYR A 410 3.49 22.74 15.98
N MET A 411 2.86 23.84 15.56
CA MET A 411 3.15 25.18 16.09
C MET A 411 2.72 25.34 17.57
N GLY A 412 1.74 24.54 18.00
CA GLY A 412 1.30 24.53 19.41
C GLY A 412 2.26 23.80 20.36
N LEU A 413 3.18 22.98 19.81
CA LEU A 413 4.22 22.29 20.59
C LEU A 413 5.39 23.26 20.89
N ASN A 414 5.08 24.35 21.55
CA ASN A 414 6.03 25.36 21.99
C ASN A 414 6.76 24.98 23.30
N ASP A 415 7.69 25.80 23.77
CA ASP A 415 8.50 25.55 24.96
C ASP A 415 7.64 25.30 26.23
N GLU A 416 6.52 26.00 26.36
CA GLU A 416 5.58 25.83 27.50
C GLU A 416 4.92 24.44 27.44
N ALA A 417 4.42 24.04 26.28
CA ALA A 417 3.83 22.73 26.06
C ALA A 417 4.86 21.61 26.28
N ILE A 418 6.09 21.77 25.77
CA ILE A 418 7.19 20.82 25.97
C ILE A 418 7.51 20.68 27.45
N ALA A 419 7.65 21.80 28.17
CA ALA A 419 7.91 21.79 29.62
C ALA A 419 6.79 21.08 30.39
N CYS A 420 5.53 21.37 30.05
CA CYS A 420 4.37 20.72 30.67
C CYS A 420 4.40 19.20 30.42
N LEU A 421 4.58 18.76 29.19
CA LEU A 421 4.55 17.34 28.80
C LEU A 421 5.68 16.52 29.45
N LYS A 422 6.84 17.10 29.72
CA LYS A 422 7.94 16.44 30.46
C LYS A 422 7.54 16.00 31.87
N TYR A 423 6.58 16.68 32.49
CA TYR A 423 6.06 16.35 33.83
C TYR A 423 4.77 15.52 33.81
N HIS A 424 4.14 15.36 32.64
CA HIS A 424 2.84 14.72 32.47
C HIS A 424 2.90 13.55 31.48
N PRO A 425 3.52 12.41 31.85
CA PRO A 425 3.63 11.23 30.95
C PRO A 425 2.26 10.56 30.69
N GLU A 426 1.23 10.87 31.51
CA GLU A 426 -0.14 10.38 31.35
C GLU A 426 -0.93 11.10 30.24
N VAL A 427 -0.33 12.07 29.57
CA VAL A 427 -0.97 12.81 28.49
C VAL A 427 -0.75 12.10 27.16
N VAL A 428 -1.84 11.85 26.44
CA VAL A 428 -1.86 11.40 25.06
C VAL A 428 -2.06 12.62 24.15
N LEU A 429 -1.15 12.85 23.22
CA LEU A 429 -1.31 13.92 22.25
C LEU A 429 -2.28 13.48 21.14
N VAL A 430 -3.20 14.37 20.80
CA VAL A 430 -4.03 14.27 19.59
C VAL A 430 -3.50 15.29 18.59
N SER A 431 -2.66 14.80 17.67
CA SER A 431 -2.02 15.63 16.66
C SER A 431 -3.03 16.05 15.61
N GLN A 432 -3.24 17.33 15.41
CA GLN A 432 -4.13 17.90 14.40
C GLN A 432 -3.36 18.85 13.50
N SER A 433 -3.79 18.95 12.24
CA SER A 433 -3.19 19.83 11.25
C SER A 433 -4.24 20.44 10.33
N ASN A 434 -4.11 21.75 10.09
CA ASN A 434 -4.84 22.47 9.04
C ASN A 434 -3.92 22.84 7.86
N HIS A 435 -2.69 22.34 7.88
CA HIS A 435 -1.70 22.61 6.85
C HIS A 435 -2.06 21.85 5.54
N PRO A 436 -1.84 22.42 4.34
CA PRO A 436 -2.07 21.69 3.08
C PRO A 436 -1.31 20.37 2.99
N ASN A 437 -0.08 20.32 3.53
CA ASN A 437 0.67 19.08 3.73
C ASN A 437 0.59 18.63 5.20
N ARG A 438 -0.58 18.09 5.59
CA ARG A 438 -0.84 17.62 6.97
C ARG A 438 0.17 16.60 7.45
N LEU A 439 0.46 15.63 6.60
CA LEU A 439 1.43 14.58 6.89
C LEU A 439 2.80 15.15 7.27
N GLY A 440 3.30 16.13 6.53
CA GLY A 440 4.59 16.76 6.81
C GLY A 440 4.60 17.50 8.15
N GLU A 441 3.50 18.23 8.46
CA GLU A 441 3.38 18.94 9.74
C GLU A 441 3.26 17.98 10.92
N GLN A 442 2.53 16.87 10.78
CA GLN A 442 2.41 15.85 11.82
C GLN A 442 3.71 15.05 12.02
N ARG A 443 4.46 14.77 10.94
CA ARG A 443 5.82 14.25 11.06
C ARG A 443 6.72 15.21 11.85
N ALA A 444 6.68 16.52 11.52
CA ALA A 444 7.48 17.53 12.20
C ALA A 444 7.15 17.62 13.70
N LEU A 445 5.87 17.50 14.08
CA LEU A 445 5.45 17.44 15.48
C LEU A 445 6.11 16.28 16.21
N VAL A 446 6.03 15.06 15.65
CA VAL A 446 6.59 13.87 16.33
C VAL A 446 8.12 13.90 16.34
N HIS A 447 8.76 14.40 15.28
CA HIS A 447 10.22 14.60 15.27
C HIS A 447 10.66 15.61 16.32
N GLN A 448 9.94 16.70 16.50
CA GLN A 448 10.21 17.65 17.60
C GLN A 448 10.05 16.98 18.96
N MET A 449 8.99 16.16 19.15
CA MET A 449 8.83 15.38 20.39
C MET A 449 10.02 14.44 20.64
N MET A 450 10.50 13.74 19.62
CA MET A 450 11.66 12.86 19.73
C MET A 450 12.92 13.64 20.11
N LYS A 451 13.15 14.78 19.46
CA LYS A 451 14.27 15.68 19.77
C LYS A 451 14.26 16.17 21.21
N GLU A 452 13.07 16.43 21.76
CA GLU A 452 12.87 16.88 23.15
C GLU A 452 12.82 15.72 24.17
N GLY A 453 12.93 14.47 23.71
CA GLY A 453 12.86 13.28 24.56
C GLY A 453 11.47 12.98 25.12
N LEU A 454 10.41 13.54 24.53
CA LEU A 454 9.03 13.30 24.93
C LEU A 454 8.59 11.90 24.49
N LYS A 455 8.05 11.12 25.44
CA LYS A 455 7.59 9.75 25.22
C LYS A 455 6.07 9.61 25.26
N ASN A 456 5.34 10.72 25.27
CA ASN A 456 3.89 10.73 25.24
C ASN A 456 3.39 10.02 23.97
N PRO A 457 2.35 9.18 24.03
CA PRO A 457 1.72 8.59 22.86
C PRO A 457 1.09 9.64 21.95
N VAL A 458 0.99 9.34 20.66
CA VAL A 458 0.39 10.24 19.67
C VAL A 458 -0.73 9.52 18.92
N VAL A 459 -1.93 10.10 18.97
CA VAL A 459 -3.07 9.78 18.11
C VAL A 459 -3.15 10.81 17.00
N PHE A 460 -3.19 10.39 15.75
CA PHE A 460 -3.34 11.31 14.63
C PHE A 460 -4.81 11.58 14.34
N PHE A 461 -5.16 12.86 14.36
CA PHE A 461 -6.51 13.33 14.05
C PHE A 461 -6.56 13.89 12.64
N GLU A 462 -7.44 13.31 11.82
CA GLU A 462 -7.72 13.77 10.48
C GLU A 462 -9.19 14.14 10.31
N HIS A 463 -9.42 15.31 9.73
CA HIS A 463 -10.74 15.87 9.48
C HIS A 463 -11.01 15.98 7.98
N TYR A 464 -12.15 15.45 7.55
CA TYR A 464 -12.62 15.48 6.17
C TYR A 464 -14.06 16.00 6.10
N ALA A 465 -14.52 16.33 4.88
CA ALA A 465 -15.89 16.71 4.56
C ALA A 465 -16.29 16.06 3.21
N GLU A 466 -16.14 14.74 3.14
CA GLU A 466 -16.40 13.97 1.93
C GLU A 466 -17.86 13.50 1.89
N SER A 467 -18.45 13.52 0.69
CA SER A 467 -19.78 12.98 0.43
C SER A 467 -19.75 11.53 -0.07
N GLU A 468 -18.59 11.07 -0.55
CA GLU A 468 -18.38 9.73 -1.05
C GLU A 468 -17.39 8.97 -0.15
N LEU A 469 -17.77 7.76 0.27
CA LEU A 469 -16.93 6.91 1.12
C LEU A 469 -15.57 6.60 0.47
N GLU A 470 -15.53 6.35 -0.84
CA GLU A 470 -14.28 6.09 -1.56
C GLU A 470 -13.29 7.24 -1.44
N ASN A 471 -13.76 8.49 -1.52
CA ASN A 471 -12.90 9.66 -1.37
C ASN A 471 -12.31 9.74 0.05
N LEU A 472 -13.12 9.51 1.06
CA LEU A 472 -12.68 9.45 2.46
C LEU A 472 -11.60 8.36 2.64
N GLN A 473 -11.84 7.16 2.14
CA GLN A 473 -10.94 6.03 2.24
C GLN A 473 -9.58 6.31 1.61
N ILE A 474 -9.58 6.86 0.38
CA ILE A 474 -8.35 7.19 -0.35
C ILE A 474 -7.55 8.28 0.38
N LYS A 475 -8.21 9.37 0.77
CA LYS A 475 -7.54 10.50 1.43
C LYS A 475 -7.00 10.13 2.80
N ALA A 476 -7.82 9.50 3.64
CA ALA A 476 -7.41 9.10 4.97
C ALA A 476 -6.27 8.05 4.95
N ALA A 477 -6.34 7.07 4.04
CA ALA A 477 -5.27 6.10 3.89
C ALA A 477 -3.97 6.75 3.39
N ALA A 478 -4.05 7.72 2.47
CA ALA A 478 -2.88 8.43 1.95
C ALA A 478 -2.22 9.34 3.00
N ASP A 479 -3.00 9.98 3.87
CA ASP A 479 -2.47 10.82 4.95
C ASP A 479 -1.84 9.97 6.07
N MET A 480 -2.46 8.85 6.42
CA MET A 480 -1.99 7.99 7.51
C MET A 480 -0.83 7.06 7.12
N GLY A 481 -0.67 6.77 5.82
CA GLY A 481 0.23 5.72 5.36
C GLY A 481 1.66 5.91 5.83
N ALA A 482 2.27 7.04 5.53
CA ALA A 482 3.65 7.29 5.91
C ALA A 482 3.85 7.38 7.42
N LEU A 483 2.90 7.94 8.19
CA LEU A 483 2.96 8.01 9.65
C LEU A 483 2.98 6.61 10.28
N ILE A 484 2.21 5.68 9.71
CA ILE A 484 2.18 4.27 10.15
C ILE A 484 3.49 3.57 9.78
N PHE A 485 3.97 3.71 8.53
CA PHE A 485 5.20 3.06 8.08
C PHE A 485 6.44 3.62 8.75
N ASP A 486 6.42 4.88 9.17
CA ASP A 486 7.49 5.50 9.95
C ASP A 486 7.47 5.07 11.43
N GLY A 487 6.45 4.30 11.84
CA GLY A 487 6.32 3.79 13.21
C GLY A 487 5.91 4.85 14.24
N LEU A 488 5.27 5.93 13.81
CA LEU A 488 4.94 7.09 14.64
C LEU A 488 3.55 7.01 15.29
N CYS A 489 2.70 6.07 14.84
CA CYS A 489 1.26 6.04 15.14
C CYS A 489 0.95 5.16 16.35
N ASP A 490 0.37 5.77 17.42
CA ASP A 490 -0.21 5.07 18.57
C ASP A 490 -1.74 5.02 18.50
N GLY A 491 -2.37 5.72 17.55
CA GLY A 491 -3.80 5.67 17.31
C GLY A 491 -4.27 6.60 16.20
N ILE A 492 -5.50 6.41 15.78
CA ILE A 492 -6.17 7.20 14.75
C ILE A 492 -7.49 7.74 15.30
N LEU A 493 -7.76 9.02 15.00
CA LEU A 493 -9.05 9.66 15.15
C LEU A 493 -9.46 10.22 13.79
N LEU A 494 -10.42 9.61 13.13
CA LEU A 494 -10.99 10.14 11.90
C LEU A 494 -12.32 10.84 12.19
N PHE A 495 -12.51 11.99 11.57
CA PHE A 495 -13.78 12.70 11.58
C PHE A 495 -14.15 13.11 10.17
N ASN A 496 -15.36 12.77 9.74
CA ASN A 496 -15.93 13.26 8.50
C ASN A 496 -17.14 14.14 8.79
N GLN A 497 -17.08 15.38 8.38
CA GLN A 497 -18.17 16.32 8.59
C GLN A 497 -19.33 16.04 7.63
N GLY A 498 -20.57 16.10 8.13
CA GLY A 498 -21.78 15.86 7.36
C GLY A 498 -22.36 14.46 7.56
N GLU A 499 -23.55 14.23 7.01
CA GLU A 499 -24.34 13.01 7.24
C GLU A 499 -24.23 11.99 6.09
N ALA A 500 -23.51 12.32 5.02
CA ALA A 500 -23.41 11.45 3.83
C ALA A 500 -22.68 10.12 4.10
N ILE A 501 -21.74 10.14 5.06
CA ILE A 501 -20.97 8.96 5.47
C ILE A 501 -21.22 8.75 6.96
N SER A 502 -21.83 7.61 7.33
CA SER A 502 -22.15 7.32 8.72
C SER A 502 -20.90 7.10 9.57
N GLY A 503 -20.98 7.40 10.89
CA GLY A 503 -19.88 7.22 11.83
C GLY A 503 -19.29 5.82 11.82
N LYS A 504 -20.12 4.77 11.69
CA LYS A 504 -19.65 3.38 11.58
C LYS A 504 -18.82 3.08 10.32
N MET A 505 -19.05 3.81 9.21
CA MET A 505 -18.22 3.68 8.00
C MET A 505 -16.86 4.39 8.17
N VAL A 506 -16.85 5.51 8.90
CA VAL A 506 -15.60 6.21 9.28
C VAL A 506 -14.76 5.32 10.19
N ASP A 507 -15.38 4.69 11.21
CA ASP A 507 -14.68 3.76 12.09
C ASP A 507 -14.11 2.56 11.32
N ALA A 508 -14.91 1.93 10.45
CA ALA A 508 -14.45 0.82 9.60
C ALA A 508 -13.27 1.23 8.72
N THR A 509 -13.25 2.47 8.21
CA THR A 509 -12.11 3.02 7.46
C THR A 509 -10.86 3.11 8.32
N ALA A 510 -10.96 3.60 9.57
CA ALA A 510 -9.82 3.67 10.50
C ALA A 510 -9.24 2.27 10.80
N PHE A 511 -10.09 1.28 11.09
CA PHE A 511 -9.66 -0.11 11.27
C PHE A 511 -9.02 -0.69 10.02
N GLY A 512 -9.59 -0.41 8.84
CA GLY A 512 -9.06 -0.82 7.54
C GLY A 512 -7.66 -0.26 7.28
N ILE A 513 -7.42 1.01 7.62
CA ILE A 513 -6.11 1.68 7.51
C ILE A 513 -5.07 0.99 8.42
N LEU A 514 -5.39 0.75 9.69
CA LEU A 514 -4.48 0.08 10.63
C LEU A 514 -4.17 -1.36 10.18
N GLN A 515 -5.15 -2.08 9.62
CA GLN A 515 -4.93 -3.42 9.08
C GLN A 515 -4.08 -3.39 7.81
N ALA A 516 -4.34 -2.47 6.89
CA ALA A 516 -3.54 -2.30 5.67
C ALA A 516 -2.08 -1.94 5.97
N GLY A 517 -1.83 -1.19 7.06
CA GLY A 517 -0.51 -0.87 7.61
C GLY A 517 0.11 -1.99 8.44
N ARG A 518 -0.59 -3.10 8.65
CA ARG A 518 -0.18 -4.26 9.44
C ARG A 518 0.17 -3.96 10.92
N VAL A 519 -0.43 -2.94 11.49
CA VAL A 519 -0.22 -2.54 12.89
C VAL A 519 -1.36 -2.99 13.81
N ARG A 520 -2.54 -3.30 13.26
CA ARG A 520 -3.67 -3.87 14.00
C ARG A 520 -4.58 -4.69 13.09
N THR A 521 -4.86 -5.93 13.46
CA THR A 521 -5.76 -6.82 12.70
C THR A 521 -7.17 -6.78 13.29
N SER A 522 -8.17 -6.54 12.45
CA SER A 522 -9.57 -6.41 12.84
C SER A 522 -10.52 -7.40 12.17
N LYS A 523 -10.16 -7.93 11.00
CA LYS A 523 -10.95 -8.88 10.21
C LYS A 523 -10.05 -9.88 9.48
N THR A 524 -10.65 -10.82 8.73
CA THR A 524 -9.91 -11.67 7.78
C THR A 524 -9.20 -10.81 6.74
N GLU A 525 -7.93 -11.09 6.46
CA GLU A 525 -7.19 -10.45 5.37
C GLU A 525 -7.28 -11.31 4.10
N TYR A 526 -7.63 -10.67 2.99
CA TYR A 526 -7.62 -11.32 1.68
C TYR A 526 -6.47 -10.77 0.84
N ILE A 527 -5.67 -11.70 0.31
CA ILE A 527 -4.59 -11.41 -0.63
C ILE A 527 -5.07 -11.93 -1.98
N SER A 528 -5.79 -11.07 -2.73
CA SER A 528 -6.41 -11.49 -3.99
C SER A 528 -5.85 -10.71 -5.18
N CYS A 529 -5.52 -11.44 -6.26
CA CYS A 529 -4.97 -10.84 -7.44
C CYS A 529 -6.05 -10.09 -8.26
N PRO A 530 -5.65 -9.06 -9.03
CA PRO A 530 -6.61 -8.27 -9.82
C PRO A 530 -7.10 -9.00 -11.09
N GLY A 531 -6.59 -10.21 -11.36
CA GLY A 531 -6.81 -10.87 -12.63
C GLY A 531 -5.95 -10.30 -13.78
N CYS A 532 -5.72 -11.10 -14.78
CA CYS A 532 -5.03 -10.76 -16.04
C CYS A 532 -5.37 -11.83 -17.09
N GLY A 533 -4.82 -11.75 -18.29
CA GLY A 533 -5.02 -12.76 -19.34
C GLY A 533 -4.58 -14.19 -18.96
N ARG A 534 -4.00 -14.40 -17.77
CA ARG A 534 -3.63 -15.71 -17.22
C ARG A 534 -4.67 -16.29 -16.25
N THR A 535 -5.70 -15.53 -15.89
CA THR A 535 -6.75 -15.97 -14.94
C THR A 535 -7.55 -17.13 -15.52
N LEU A 536 -7.78 -18.18 -14.71
CA LEU A 536 -8.27 -19.47 -15.18
C LEU A 536 -9.72 -19.77 -14.76
N TYR A 537 -10.35 -18.88 -13.99
CA TYR A 537 -11.71 -19.02 -13.45
C TYR A 537 -12.35 -17.64 -13.20
N ASP A 538 -13.64 -17.61 -12.85
CA ASP A 538 -14.31 -16.36 -12.46
C ASP A 538 -13.83 -15.91 -11.08
N LEU A 539 -12.85 -15.00 -11.09
CA LEU A 539 -12.15 -14.55 -9.89
C LEU A 539 -13.06 -13.73 -8.96
N GLU A 540 -13.86 -12.83 -9.53
CA GLU A 540 -14.68 -11.88 -8.76
C GLU A 540 -15.78 -12.62 -7.97
N SER A 541 -16.55 -13.51 -8.64
CA SER A 541 -17.58 -14.32 -7.98
C SER A 541 -16.98 -15.26 -6.93
N THR A 542 -15.79 -15.82 -7.19
CA THR A 542 -15.09 -16.71 -6.26
C THR A 542 -14.64 -15.96 -5.01
N ILE A 543 -14.08 -14.77 -5.15
CA ILE A 543 -13.70 -13.90 -4.02
C ILE A 543 -14.93 -13.61 -3.16
N ALA A 544 -16.05 -13.23 -3.76
CA ALA A 544 -17.30 -12.94 -3.04
C ALA A 544 -17.78 -14.16 -2.23
N ARG A 545 -17.76 -15.37 -2.80
CA ARG A 545 -18.13 -16.62 -2.12
C ARG A 545 -17.20 -16.91 -0.93
N ILE A 546 -15.89 -16.82 -1.12
CA ILE A 546 -14.91 -17.06 -0.05
C ILE A 546 -15.08 -16.04 1.08
N LYS A 547 -15.24 -14.75 0.76
CA LYS A 547 -15.47 -13.68 1.74
C LYS A 547 -16.76 -13.91 2.54
N ALA A 548 -17.84 -14.29 1.89
CA ALA A 548 -19.11 -14.59 2.56
C ALA A 548 -18.97 -15.73 3.58
N ALA A 549 -18.13 -16.72 3.30
CA ALA A 549 -17.92 -17.87 4.17
C ALA A 549 -16.90 -17.64 5.29
N THR A 550 -15.92 -16.74 5.11
CA THR A 550 -14.72 -16.64 5.98
C THR A 550 -14.50 -15.25 6.58
N GLY A 551 -15.31 -14.24 6.23
CA GLY A 551 -15.09 -12.83 6.64
C GLY A 551 -15.11 -12.59 8.16
N HIS A 552 -15.66 -13.50 8.93
CA HIS A 552 -15.71 -13.46 10.40
C HIS A 552 -14.45 -14.05 11.08
N LEU A 553 -13.56 -14.71 10.32
CA LEU A 553 -12.38 -15.40 10.84
C LEU A 553 -11.24 -14.38 11.09
N LYS A 554 -11.38 -13.57 12.12
CA LYS A 554 -10.44 -12.51 12.48
C LYS A 554 -9.01 -13.03 12.61
N GLY A 555 -8.08 -12.37 11.95
CA GLY A 555 -6.64 -12.69 12.00
C GLY A 555 -6.17 -13.69 10.95
N LEU A 556 -7.10 -14.39 10.28
CA LEU A 556 -6.78 -15.33 9.21
C LEU A 556 -6.44 -14.57 7.92
N LYS A 557 -5.45 -15.07 7.19
CA LYS A 557 -5.06 -14.55 5.87
C LYS A 557 -5.32 -15.58 4.79
N ILE A 558 -6.12 -15.21 3.79
CA ILE A 558 -6.52 -16.10 2.69
C ILE A 558 -6.02 -15.53 1.37
N GLY A 559 -5.18 -16.29 0.65
CA GLY A 559 -4.72 -15.98 -0.68
C GLY A 559 -5.69 -16.49 -1.75
N ILE A 560 -6.08 -15.64 -2.71
CA ILE A 560 -6.97 -16.00 -3.83
C ILE A 560 -6.31 -15.58 -5.12
N MET A 561 -5.76 -16.55 -5.87
CA MET A 561 -4.88 -16.29 -7.01
C MET A 561 -5.44 -16.90 -8.30
N GLY A 562 -5.52 -16.08 -9.34
CA GLY A 562 -6.03 -16.50 -10.65
C GLY A 562 -5.17 -17.55 -11.36
N CYS A 563 -3.87 -17.64 -11.05
CA CYS A 563 -2.93 -18.59 -11.65
C CYS A 563 -1.69 -18.82 -10.77
N ILE A 564 -0.87 -19.82 -11.16
CA ILE A 564 0.35 -20.21 -10.44
C ILE A 564 1.58 -19.32 -10.67
N VAL A 565 1.53 -18.36 -11.58
CA VAL A 565 2.75 -17.62 -12.01
C VAL A 565 3.39 -16.85 -10.86
N ASN A 566 2.62 -16.03 -10.17
CA ASN A 566 3.07 -15.33 -8.97
C ASN A 566 2.38 -15.84 -7.68
N GLY A 567 1.25 -16.56 -7.86
CA GLY A 567 0.35 -16.93 -6.78
C GLY A 567 1.04 -17.51 -5.55
N PRO A 568 1.79 -18.63 -5.65
CA PRO A 568 2.42 -19.25 -4.49
C PRO A 568 3.42 -18.37 -3.77
N GLY A 569 4.10 -17.47 -4.48
CA GLY A 569 5.05 -16.53 -3.88
C GLY A 569 4.36 -15.35 -3.20
N GLU A 570 3.39 -14.72 -3.86
CA GLU A 570 2.66 -13.56 -3.33
C GLU A 570 1.78 -13.92 -2.12
N MET A 571 1.26 -15.13 -2.07
CA MET A 571 0.51 -15.62 -0.91
C MET A 571 1.38 -16.35 0.12
N ALA A 572 2.71 -16.21 0.07
CA ALA A 572 3.61 -16.86 1.04
C ALA A 572 3.32 -16.46 2.49
N ASP A 573 2.74 -15.27 2.70
CA ASP A 573 2.26 -14.77 3.99
C ASP A 573 0.82 -15.21 4.33
N ALA A 574 0.12 -15.87 3.41
CA ALA A 574 -1.23 -16.36 3.66
C ALA A 574 -1.21 -17.65 4.48
N ASP A 575 -2.23 -17.83 5.34
CA ASP A 575 -2.43 -19.07 6.09
C ASP A 575 -3.01 -20.16 5.19
N TYR A 576 -3.92 -19.76 4.29
CA TYR A 576 -4.56 -20.62 3.30
C TYR A 576 -4.54 -19.99 1.91
N GLY A 577 -4.50 -20.81 0.87
CA GLY A 577 -4.46 -20.36 -0.52
C GLY A 577 -5.42 -21.12 -1.43
N TYR A 578 -6.10 -20.37 -2.29
CA TYR A 578 -6.94 -20.83 -3.39
C TYR A 578 -6.30 -20.36 -4.70
N VAL A 579 -5.78 -21.29 -5.50
CA VAL A 579 -4.94 -20.96 -6.67
C VAL A 579 -5.42 -21.67 -7.92
N GLY A 580 -5.67 -20.92 -9.00
CA GLY A 580 -5.98 -21.49 -10.31
C GLY A 580 -4.84 -22.36 -10.83
N ALA A 581 -5.10 -23.64 -11.10
CA ALA A 581 -4.13 -24.62 -11.56
C ALA A 581 -4.31 -25.02 -13.04
N GLY A 582 -5.47 -24.76 -13.61
CA GLY A 582 -5.88 -25.05 -14.97
C GLY A 582 -7.32 -24.60 -15.17
N ARG A 583 -7.83 -24.62 -16.40
CA ARG A 583 -9.24 -24.28 -16.65
C ARG A 583 -10.16 -25.20 -15.83
N GLY A 584 -11.01 -24.61 -14.98
CA GLY A 584 -11.92 -25.30 -14.08
C GLY A 584 -11.22 -26.15 -13.00
N LYS A 585 -9.94 -25.92 -12.73
CA LYS A 585 -9.16 -26.67 -11.73
C LYS A 585 -8.43 -25.72 -10.79
N ILE A 586 -8.51 -26.04 -9.50
CA ILE A 586 -7.95 -25.27 -8.41
C ILE A 586 -6.98 -26.13 -7.60
N SER A 587 -5.96 -25.52 -7.04
CA SER A 587 -5.11 -26.10 -6.00
C SER A 587 -5.27 -25.35 -4.70
N LEU A 588 -5.36 -26.09 -3.59
CA LEU A 588 -5.45 -25.54 -2.24
C LEU A 588 -4.11 -25.63 -1.53
N TYR A 589 -3.79 -24.58 -0.80
CA TYR A 589 -2.53 -24.44 -0.07
C TYR A 589 -2.79 -24.17 1.41
N LYS A 590 -1.88 -24.67 2.26
CA LYS A 590 -1.69 -24.22 3.63
C LYS A 590 -0.31 -23.63 3.73
N LYS A 591 -0.22 -22.31 3.94
CA LYS A 591 1.03 -21.55 3.82
C LYS A 591 1.68 -21.82 2.45
N LYS A 592 2.90 -22.30 2.42
CA LYS A 592 3.67 -22.59 1.19
C LYS A 592 3.44 -24.00 0.63
N GLU A 593 2.73 -24.86 1.37
CA GLU A 593 2.51 -26.27 1.00
C GLU A 593 1.21 -26.46 0.21
N CYS A 594 1.31 -27.09 -0.95
CA CYS A 594 0.16 -27.48 -1.74
C CYS A 594 -0.46 -28.76 -1.15
N ILE A 595 -1.65 -28.62 -0.56
CA ILE A 595 -2.34 -29.72 0.14
C ILE A 595 -3.12 -30.59 -0.84
N GLU A 596 -3.86 -29.97 -1.77
CA GLU A 596 -4.66 -30.69 -2.75
C GLU A 596 -4.59 -30.02 -4.11
N LYS A 597 -4.43 -30.83 -5.19
CA LYS A 597 -4.26 -30.34 -6.56
C LYS A 597 -5.43 -30.76 -7.44
N ASN A 598 -5.69 -29.95 -8.47
CA ASN A 598 -6.63 -30.26 -9.55
C ASN A 598 -8.08 -30.50 -9.06
N ILE A 599 -8.50 -29.81 -8.02
CA ILE A 599 -9.86 -29.83 -7.51
C ILE A 599 -10.78 -29.18 -8.54
N PRO A 600 -11.95 -29.76 -8.85
CA PRO A 600 -12.96 -29.07 -9.65
C PRO A 600 -13.36 -27.73 -9.02
N GLU A 601 -13.43 -26.67 -9.82
CA GLU A 601 -13.77 -25.31 -9.35
C GLU A 601 -15.08 -25.28 -8.53
N ALA A 602 -16.07 -26.09 -8.96
CA ALA A 602 -17.37 -26.17 -8.27
C ALA A 602 -17.28 -26.64 -6.81
N GLU A 603 -16.25 -27.41 -6.45
CA GLU A 603 -16.07 -28.02 -5.11
C GLU A 603 -15.00 -27.25 -4.29
N ALA A 604 -14.21 -26.39 -4.93
CA ALA A 604 -12.97 -25.90 -4.35
C ALA A 604 -13.18 -24.91 -3.19
N VAL A 605 -14.29 -24.16 -3.16
CA VAL A 605 -14.59 -23.24 -2.05
C VAL A 605 -15.00 -24.03 -0.79
N GLU A 606 -15.84 -25.03 -0.95
CA GLU A 606 -16.26 -25.92 0.13
C GLU A 606 -15.06 -26.67 0.72
N LYS A 607 -14.17 -27.18 -0.13
CA LYS A 607 -12.93 -27.85 0.29
C LYS A 607 -11.96 -26.90 1.00
N LEU A 608 -11.88 -25.63 0.60
CA LEU A 608 -11.11 -24.62 1.34
C LEU A 608 -11.66 -24.45 2.76
N ILE A 609 -12.97 -24.37 2.91
CA ILE A 609 -13.63 -24.25 4.23
C ILE A 609 -13.36 -25.49 5.07
N GLU A 610 -13.46 -26.70 4.49
CA GLU A 610 -13.11 -27.94 5.16
C GLU A 610 -11.65 -27.98 5.60
N LEU A 611 -10.74 -27.51 4.76
CA LEU A 611 -9.31 -27.39 5.09
C LEU A 611 -9.10 -26.46 6.29
N ILE A 612 -9.76 -25.29 6.33
CA ILE A 612 -9.68 -24.35 7.47
C ILE A 612 -10.25 -25.01 8.74
N LYS A 613 -11.42 -25.69 8.64
CA LYS A 613 -12.06 -26.41 9.77
C LYS A 613 -11.16 -27.53 10.32
N SER A 614 -10.58 -28.33 9.44
CA SER A 614 -9.74 -29.47 9.83
C SER A 614 -8.46 -29.06 10.57
N ASN A 615 -8.03 -27.81 10.40
CA ASN A 615 -6.88 -27.24 11.10
C ASN A 615 -7.25 -26.48 12.39
N GLY A 616 -8.55 -26.41 12.74
CA GLY A 616 -9.01 -25.73 13.95
C GLY A 616 -9.04 -24.18 13.85
N ASP A 617 -8.89 -23.63 12.65
CA ASP A 617 -8.82 -22.17 12.42
C ASP A 617 -10.20 -21.59 12.01
N TYR A 618 -11.26 -22.40 12.07
CA TYR A 618 -12.64 -21.98 11.78
C TYR A 618 -13.45 -21.84 13.06
N THR A 619 -14.10 -20.70 13.22
CA THR A 619 -15.11 -20.47 14.26
C THR A 619 -16.47 -20.30 13.59
N GLU A 620 -17.53 -20.82 14.20
CA GLU A 620 -18.89 -20.57 13.70
C GLU A 620 -19.26 -19.08 13.88
N LYS A 621 -20.17 -18.60 13.01
CA LYS A 621 -20.62 -17.19 12.99
C LYS A 621 -21.42 -16.85 14.24
#